data_dfb0b5d0aa716f5284807d147eaa6cf0
#
_entry.id   dfb0b5d0aa716f5284807d147eaa6cf0
#
_cell.length_a   1.000
_cell.length_b   1.000
_cell.length_c   1.000
_cell.angle_alpha   90.00
_cell.angle_beta   90.00
_cell.angle_gamma   90.00
#
_symmetry.space_group_name_H-M   'P 1'
#
loop_
_entity.id
_entity.type
_entity.pdbx_description
1 polymer ?
#
loop_
_entity_poly.entity_id
_entity_poly.type
_entity_poly.pdbx_seq_one_letter_code
_entity_poly.pdbx_strand_id
1 'polypeptide(L)'
;NAVLQWPIGWLSDKLDRRIPVLICFFGAATLGLALSFINGVVLTLAVAAVYGAFAQSIYAILVAHAGDRAEPEDFVSTSGGLLLLYGVGALIGALPAATLMDLFDYHSLFWWTAAVHGGMGCYILFRMRQRPGRIEPSGEGFQPVPKSTPAAVELDPRADSSPSLEEEDAEREAASRST
;
A
#
# COMPACT_ATOMS: atom_id res chain seq x y z
N ASN A 1 12.62 -7.45 8.33
CA ASN A 1 11.33 -7.25 7.63
C ASN A 1 11.49 -6.75 6.18
N ALA A 2 12.50 -5.94 5.85
CA ALA A 2 12.73 -5.43 4.48
C ALA A 2 12.92 -6.53 3.42
N VAL A 3 13.48 -7.68 3.79
CA VAL A 3 13.78 -8.78 2.86
C VAL A 3 12.51 -9.38 2.22
N LEU A 4 11.42 -9.51 2.98
CA LEU A 4 10.13 -10.02 2.47
C LEU A 4 9.26 -8.92 1.87
N GLN A 5 9.42 -7.69 2.32
CA GLN A 5 8.67 -6.56 1.74
C GLN A 5 9.05 -6.30 0.27
N TRP A 6 10.31 -6.51 -0.11
CA TRP A 6 10.77 -6.29 -1.47
C TRP A 6 10.09 -7.22 -2.50
N PRO A 7 10.06 -8.57 -2.32
CA PRO A 7 9.37 -9.44 -3.26
C PRO A 7 7.85 -9.24 -3.27
N ILE A 8 7.24 -8.93 -2.12
CA ILE A 8 5.81 -8.66 -2.03
C ILE A 8 5.46 -7.34 -2.72
N GLY A 9 6.27 -6.29 -2.55
CA GLY A 9 6.13 -5.03 -3.27
C GLY A 9 6.22 -5.22 -4.79
N TRP A 10 7.26 -5.92 -5.25
CA TRP A 10 7.43 -6.23 -6.67
C TRP A 10 6.26 -7.05 -7.25
N LEU A 11 5.71 -7.99 -6.46
CA LEU A 11 4.53 -8.76 -6.85
C LEU A 11 3.28 -7.86 -6.92
N SER A 12 3.17 -6.91 -6.01
CA SER A 12 2.08 -5.93 -5.97
C SER A 12 2.07 -4.98 -7.18
N ASP A 13 3.24 -4.71 -7.76
CA ASP A 13 3.37 -3.85 -8.94
C ASP A 13 3.00 -4.57 -10.24
N LYS A 14 3.04 -5.90 -10.25
CA LYS A 14 2.77 -6.73 -11.44
C LYS A 14 1.38 -7.37 -11.46
N LEU A 15 0.75 -7.52 -10.31
CA LEU A 15 -0.57 -8.15 -10.15
C LEU A 15 -1.59 -7.11 -9.67
N ASP A 16 -2.87 -7.43 -9.84
CA ASP A 16 -3.92 -6.69 -9.12
C ASP A 16 -3.57 -6.65 -7.62
N ARG A 17 -3.40 -5.46 -7.06
CA ARG A 17 -2.99 -5.24 -5.65
C ARG A 17 -3.83 -6.00 -4.63
N ARG A 18 -5.01 -6.46 -5.03
CA ARG A 18 -5.90 -7.28 -4.20
C ARG A 18 -5.32 -8.67 -3.92
N ILE A 19 -4.56 -9.24 -4.88
CA ILE A 19 -3.97 -10.58 -4.75
C ILE A 19 -2.84 -10.61 -3.72
N PRO A 20 -1.82 -9.72 -3.76
CA PRO A 20 -0.81 -9.63 -2.72
C PRO A 20 -1.38 -9.38 -1.32
N VAL A 21 -2.42 -8.55 -1.20
CA VAL A 21 -3.12 -8.31 0.07
C VAL A 21 -3.72 -9.61 0.61
N LEU A 22 -4.41 -10.40 -0.24
CA LEU A 22 -4.96 -11.69 0.16
C LEU A 22 -3.87 -12.67 0.61
N ILE A 23 -2.76 -12.75 -0.13
CA ILE A 23 -1.62 -13.61 0.22
C ILE A 23 -1.08 -13.21 1.61
N CYS A 24 -0.96 -11.92 1.87
CA CYS A 24 -0.50 -11.43 3.17
C CYS A 24 -1.49 -11.76 4.29
N PHE A 25 -2.80 -11.58 4.09
CA PHE A 25 -3.80 -11.89 5.11
C PHE A 25 -3.86 -13.40 5.42
N PHE A 26 -3.92 -14.26 4.41
CA PHE A 26 -3.94 -15.71 4.62
C PHE A 26 -2.60 -16.25 5.11
N GLY A 27 -1.48 -15.68 4.65
CA GLY A 27 -0.15 -16.00 5.17
C GLY A 27 -0.03 -15.67 6.66
N ALA A 28 -0.44 -14.47 7.06
CA ALA A 28 -0.47 -14.07 8.47
C ALA A 28 -1.44 -14.94 9.30
N ALA A 29 -2.63 -15.25 8.77
CA ALA A 29 -3.59 -16.11 9.46
C ALA A 29 -3.04 -17.53 9.69
N THR A 30 -2.42 -18.12 8.67
CA THR A 30 -1.83 -19.47 8.75
C THR A 30 -0.66 -19.51 9.72
N LEU A 31 0.24 -18.51 9.67
CA LEU A 31 1.37 -18.42 10.57
C LEU A 31 0.94 -18.11 12.02
N GLY A 32 -0.07 -17.24 12.19
CA GLY A 32 -0.69 -17.01 13.50
C GLY A 32 -1.28 -18.30 14.08
N LEU A 33 -2.00 -19.07 13.26
CA LEU A 33 -2.51 -20.37 13.70
C LEU A 33 -1.38 -21.35 14.02
N ALA A 34 -0.32 -21.40 13.23
CA ALA A 34 0.83 -22.24 13.49
C ALA A 34 1.50 -21.89 14.83
N LEU A 35 1.64 -20.59 15.14
CA LEU A 35 2.21 -20.11 16.40
C LEU A 35 1.43 -20.58 17.64
N SER A 36 0.12 -20.83 17.47
CA SER A 36 -0.72 -21.35 18.58
C SER A 36 -0.36 -22.79 19.01
N PHE A 37 0.35 -23.54 18.16
CA PHE A 37 0.71 -24.94 18.44
C PHE A 37 2.21 -25.14 18.66
N ILE A 38 3.02 -24.10 18.44
CA ILE A 38 4.46 -24.19 18.56
C ILE A 38 4.88 -24.00 20.03
N ASN A 39 5.64 -24.98 20.53
CA ASN A 39 6.31 -24.91 21.82
C ASN A 39 7.84 -24.85 21.57
N GLY A 40 8.49 -23.84 22.09
CA GLY A 40 9.94 -23.66 21.97
C GLY A 40 10.32 -22.26 21.45
N VAL A 41 11.12 -21.56 22.24
CA VAL A 41 11.43 -20.14 22.03
C VAL A 41 12.02 -19.85 20.64
N VAL A 42 13.00 -20.66 20.22
CA VAL A 42 13.70 -20.40 18.95
C VAL A 42 12.75 -20.55 17.75
N LEU A 43 11.93 -21.60 17.74
CA LEU A 43 10.97 -21.84 16.64
C LEU A 43 9.86 -20.79 16.66
N THR A 44 9.35 -20.43 17.85
CA THR A 44 8.36 -19.36 18.00
C THR A 44 8.88 -18.04 17.45
N LEU A 45 10.11 -17.65 17.80
CA LEU A 45 10.71 -16.41 17.28
C LEU A 45 10.92 -16.44 15.78
N ALA A 46 11.36 -17.56 15.23
CA ALA A 46 11.54 -17.71 13.78
C ALA A 46 10.21 -17.55 13.02
N VAL A 47 9.17 -18.26 13.47
CA VAL A 47 7.83 -18.20 12.82
C VAL A 47 7.17 -16.82 13.06
N ALA A 48 7.34 -16.24 14.25
CA ALA A 48 6.86 -14.89 14.55
C ALA A 48 7.53 -13.81 13.69
N ALA A 49 8.81 -13.98 13.37
CA ALA A 49 9.51 -13.06 12.45
C ALA A 49 8.91 -13.10 11.03
N VAL A 50 8.58 -14.30 10.55
CA VAL A 50 7.92 -14.47 9.25
C VAL A 50 6.48 -13.94 9.29
N TYR A 51 5.73 -14.26 10.35
CA TYR A 51 4.40 -13.70 10.60
C TYR A 51 4.40 -12.16 10.55
N GLY A 52 5.33 -11.55 11.31
CA GLY A 52 5.47 -10.10 11.34
C GLY A 52 5.80 -9.48 9.99
N ALA A 53 6.53 -10.19 9.13
CA ALA A 53 6.82 -9.73 7.78
C ALA A 53 5.54 -9.68 6.91
N PHE A 54 4.67 -10.71 6.98
CA PHE A 54 3.37 -10.69 6.29
C PHE A 54 2.45 -9.61 6.86
N ALA A 55 2.33 -9.51 8.17
CA ALA A 55 1.46 -8.54 8.83
C ALA A 55 1.86 -7.08 8.51
N GLN A 56 3.17 -6.77 8.52
CA GLN A 56 3.65 -5.43 8.17
C GLN A 56 3.46 -5.08 6.69
N SER A 57 3.55 -6.07 5.80
CA SER A 57 3.34 -5.86 4.37
C SER A 57 1.89 -5.44 4.05
N ILE A 58 0.91 -5.90 4.84
CA ILE A 58 -0.50 -5.52 4.67
C ILE A 58 -0.65 -3.99 4.76
N TYR A 59 -0.09 -3.37 5.79
CA TYR A 59 -0.17 -1.92 5.96
C TYR A 59 0.47 -1.17 4.79
N ALA A 60 1.67 -1.57 4.37
CA ALA A 60 2.39 -0.93 3.27
C ALA A 60 1.60 -0.98 1.96
N ILE A 61 0.99 -2.14 1.64
CA ILE A 61 0.19 -2.31 0.42
C ILE A 61 -1.10 -1.49 0.48
N LEU A 62 -1.77 -1.44 1.65
CA LEU A 62 -2.99 -0.67 1.83
C LEU A 62 -2.74 0.83 1.70
N VAL A 63 -1.63 1.34 2.27
CA VAL A 63 -1.23 2.75 2.12
C VAL A 63 -0.93 3.07 0.66
N ALA A 64 -0.18 2.22 -0.04
CA ALA A 64 0.09 2.39 -1.46
C ALA A 64 -1.21 2.39 -2.29
N HIS A 65 -2.13 1.46 -1.99
CA HIS A 65 -3.42 1.37 -2.68
C HIS A 65 -4.33 2.58 -2.44
N ALA A 66 -4.29 3.17 -1.25
CA ALA A 66 -5.01 4.40 -0.94
C ALA A 66 -4.36 5.61 -1.61
N GLY A 67 -3.03 5.67 -1.62
CA GLY A 67 -2.27 6.74 -2.26
C GLY A 67 -2.51 6.82 -3.78
N ASP A 68 -2.64 5.68 -4.45
CA ASP A 68 -2.94 5.65 -5.90
C ASP A 68 -4.32 6.19 -6.27
N ARG A 69 -5.23 6.28 -5.29
CA ARG A 69 -6.60 6.76 -5.48
C ARG A 69 -6.84 8.16 -4.93
N ALA A 70 -5.90 8.66 -4.14
CA ALA A 70 -5.97 9.99 -3.58
C ALA A 70 -5.55 11.01 -4.64
N GLU A 71 -6.30 12.09 -4.76
CA GLU A 71 -5.85 13.25 -5.53
C GLU A 71 -4.62 13.87 -4.84
N PRO A 72 -3.70 14.51 -5.59
CA PRO A 72 -2.49 15.08 -5.02
C PRO A 72 -2.75 16.03 -3.85
N GLU A 73 -3.86 16.76 -3.89
CA GLU A 73 -4.29 17.71 -2.86
C GLU A 73 -4.76 17.00 -1.57
N ASP A 74 -5.31 15.79 -1.71
CA ASP A 74 -5.87 15.00 -0.61
C ASP A 74 -4.87 14.00 0.00
N PHE A 75 -3.66 13.91 -0.53
CA PHE A 75 -2.67 12.92 -0.10
C PHE A 75 -2.34 13.01 1.39
N VAL A 76 -2.17 14.22 1.91
CA VAL A 76 -1.86 14.44 3.34
C VAL A 76 -3.04 14.06 4.22
N SER A 77 -4.25 14.45 3.82
CA SER A 77 -5.50 14.15 4.52
C SER A 77 -5.77 12.65 4.54
N THR A 78 -5.59 11.96 3.41
CA THR A 78 -5.74 10.50 3.28
C THR A 78 -4.73 9.75 4.14
N SER A 79 -3.47 10.18 4.13
CA SER A 79 -2.41 9.56 4.95
C SER A 79 -2.67 9.74 6.45
N GLY A 80 -3.11 10.93 6.87
CA GLY A 80 -3.50 11.21 8.24
C GLY A 80 -4.69 10.37 8.70
N GLY A 81 -5.71 10.24 7.85
CA GLY A 81 -6.87 9.38 8.08
C GLY A 81 -6.52 7.90 8.24
N LEU A 82 -5.63 7.38 7.41
CA LEU A 82 -5.14 6.00 7.51
C LEU A 82 -4.36 5.76 8.81
N LEU A 83 -3.52 6.70 9.22
CA LEU A 83 -2.78 6.61 10.47
C LEU A 83 -3.71 6.62 11.69
N LEU A 84 -4.75 7.45 11.66
CA LEU A 84 -5.76 7.51 12.70
C LEU A 84 -6.55 6.19 12.78
N LEU A 85 -6.99 5.65 11.64
CA LEU A 85 -7.66 4.36 11.58
C LEU A 85 -6.77 3.22 12.09
N TYR A 86 -5.48 3.25 11.75
CA TYR A 86 -4.51 2.30 12.29
C TYR A 86 -4.41 2.37 13.82
N GLY A 87 -4.31 3.58 14.38
CA GLY A 87 -4.25 3.79 15.83
C GLY A 87 -5.52 3.31 16.54
N VAL A 88 -6.69 3.64 16.02
CA VAL A 88 -7.99 3.17 16.54
C VAL A 88 -8.09 1.64 16.44
N GLY A 89 -7.70 1.07 15.31
CA GLY A 89 -7.68 -0.38 15.12
C GLY A 89 -6.74 -1.09 16.08
N ALA A 90 -5.58 -0.52 16.38
CA ALA A 90 -4.64 -1.06 17.36
C ALA A 90 -5.23 -1.10 18.78
N LEU A 91 -5.94 -0.04 19.19
CA LEU A 91 -6.63 0.01 20.49
C LEU A 91 -7.75 -1.04 20.57
N ILE A 92 -8.63 -1.09 19.55
CA ILE A 92 -9.75 -2.03 19.52
C ILE A 92 -9.24 -3.47 19.43
N GLY A 93 -8.15 -3.72 18.72
CA GLY A 93 -7.57 -5.05 18.58
C GLY A 93 -6.87 -5.56 19.83
N ALA A 94 -6.22 -4.68 20.58
CA ALA A 94 -5.46 -5.05 21.78
C ALA A 94 -6.35 -5.48 22.94
N LEU A 95 -7.51 -4.88 23.12
CA LEU A 95 -8.43 -5.17 24.24
C LEU A 95 -8.91 -6.63 24.22
N PRO A 96 -9.49 -7.17 23.14
CA PRO A 96 -9.90 -8.58 23.10
C PRO A 96 -8.70 -9.53 23.21
N ALA A 97 -7.55 -9.17 22.62
CA ALA A 97 -6.34 -9.97 22.73
C ALA A 97 -5.90 -10.13 24.19
N ALA A 98 -5.82 -9.03 24.93
CA ALA A 98 -5.47 -9.03 26.35
C ALA A 98 -6.48 -9.84 27.19
N THR A 99 -7.78 -9.64 26.95
CA THR A 99 -8.84 -10.37 27.64
C THR A 99 -8.77 -11.87 27.39
N LEU A 100 -8.51 -12.29 26.16
CA LEU A 100 -8.38 -13.71 25.80
C LEU A 100 -7.13 -14.34 26.45
N MET A 101 -6.02 -13.60 26.53
CA MET A 101 -4.81 -14.05 27.21
C MET A 101 -5.02 -14.22 28.72
N ASP A 102 -5.82 -13.35 29.33
CA ASP A 102 -6.14 -13.42 30.77
C ASP A 102 -7.10 -14.60 31.09
N LEU A 103 -8.05 -14.86 30.20
CA LEU A 103 -9.08 -15.91 30.39
C LEU A 103 -8.58 -17.32 30.09
N PHE A 104 -7.64 -17.47 29.15
CA PHE A 104 -7.18 -18.79 28.67
C PHE A 104 -5.67 -18.95 28.90
N ASP A 105 -4.86 -18.48 27.96
CA ASP A 105 -3.41 -18.50 28.03
C ASP A 105 -2.78 -17.57 26.96
N TYR A 106 -1.45 -17.48 26.94
CA TYR A 106 -0.74 -16.65 25.95
C TYR A 106 -0.90 -17.12 24.49
N HIS A 107 -1.26 -18.39 24.24
CA HIS A 107 -1.51 -18.87 22.88
C HIS A 107 -2.78 -18.27 22.28
N SER A 108 -3.70 -17.81 23.09
CA SER A 108 -4.95 -17.19 22.65
C SER A 108 -4.73 -15.88 21.87
N LEU A 109 -3.62 -15.19 22.11
CA LEU A 109 -3.20 -14.07 21.26
C LEU A 109 -3.07 -14.48 19.79
N PHE A 110 -2.45 -15.64 19.56
CA PHE A 110 -2.24 -16.14 18.19
C PHE A 110 -3.53 -16.62 17.54
N TRP A 111 -4.44 -17.21 18.30
CA TRP A 111 -5.79 -17.53 17.84
C TRP A 111 -6.55 -16.27 17.43
N TRP A 112 -6.50 -15.23 18.25
CA TRP A 112 -7.14 -13.97 17.97
C TRP A 112 -6.60 -13.33 16.70
N THR A 113 -5.29 -13.21 16.57
CA THR A 113 -4.67 -12.63 15.37
C THR A 113 -4.94 -13.46 14.12
N ALA A 114 -4.93 -14.80 14.20
CA ALA A 114 -5.28 -15.67 13.09
C ALA A 114 -6.75 -15.49 12.67
N ALA A 115 -7.67 -15.38 13.62
CA ALA A 115 -9.09 -15.15 13.35
C ALA A 115 -9.35 -13.80 12.66
N VAL A 116 -8.69 -12.74 13.14
CA VAL A 116 -8.81 -11.40 12.55
C VAL A 116 -8.26 -11.37 11.12
N HIS A 117 -7.04 -11.90 10.90
CA HIS A 117 -6.45 -11.92 9.56
C HIS A 117 -7.22 -12.84 8.61
N GLY A 118 -7.63 -14.02 9.06
CA GLY A 118 -8.43 -14.95 8.26
C GLY A 118 -9.80 -14.37 7.91
N GLY A 119 -10.48 -13.77 8.88
CA GLY A 119 -11.77 -13.11 8.67
C GLY A 119 -11.68 -11.96 7.67
N MET A 120 -10.63 -11.13 7.77
CA MET A 120 -10.41 -10.04 6.81
C MET A 120 -10.06 -10.57 5.43
N GLY A 121 -9.23 -11.61 5.33
CA GLY A 121 -8.94 -12.30 4.06
C GLY A 121 -10.20 -12.85 3.40
N CYS A 122 -11.07 -13.51 4.16
CA CYS A 122 -12.36 -13.99 3.67
C CYS A 122 -13.29 -12.85 3.23
N TYR A 123 -13.34 -11.76 3.98
CA TYR A 123 -14.11 -10.58 3.61
C TYR A 123 -13.64 -9.96 2.28
N ILE A 124 -12.33 -9.80 2.11
CA ILE A 124 -11.74 -9.28 0.85
C ILE A 124 -12.07 -10.23 -0.31
N LEU A 125 -11.92 -11.54 -0.12
CA LEU A 125 -12.23 -12.54 -1.14
C LEU A 125 -13.71 -12.50 -1.54
N PHE A 126 -14.61 -12.39 -0.57
CA PHE A 126 -16.04 -12.23 -0.81
C PHE A 126 -16.34 -10.95 -1.61
N ARG A 127 -15.71 -9.82 -1.23
CA ARG A 127 -15.88 -8.55 -1.92
C ARG A 127 -15.32 -8.57 -3.35
N MET A 128 -14.23 -9.28 -3.58
CA MET A 128 -13.66 -9.48 -4.92
C MET A 128 -14.61 -10.24 -5.84
N ARG A 129 -15.34 -11.24 -5.31
CA ARG A 129 -16.35 -11.97 -6.07
C ARG A 129 -17.55 -11.12 -6.46
N GLN A 130 -17.91 -10.14 -5.63
CA GLN A 130 -19.05 -9.24 -5.90
C GLN A 130 -18.70 -8.12 -6.88
N ARG A 131 -17.46 -7.68 -6.89
CA ARG A 131 -16.95 -6.65 -7.79
C ARG A 131 -15.74 -7.20 -8.53
N PRO A 132 -15.94 -7.84 -9.70
CA PRO A 132 -14.82 -8.23 -10.55
C PRO A 132 -13.94 -7.02 -10.77
N GLY A 133 -12.65 -7.18 -10.51
CA GLY A 133 -11.69 -6.10 -10.61
C GLY A 133 -11.75 -5.49 -12.00
N ARG A 134 -11.92 -4.19 -12.10
CA ARG A 134 -11.58 -3.49 -13.31
C ARG A 134 -10.07 -3.67 -13.43
N ILE A 135 -9.64 -4.57 -14.29
CA ILE A 135 -8.29 -4.58 -14.79
C ILE A 135 -8.22 -3.29 -15.61
N GLU A 136 -7.82 -2.20 -14.97
CA GLU A 136 -7.30 -1.10 -15.76
C GLU A 136 -6.01 -1.64 -16.35
N PRO A 137 -5.94 -1.75 -17.68
CA PRO A 137 -4.66 -2.04 -18.28
C PRO A 137 -3.75 -0.93 -17.76
N SER A 138 -2.73 -1.29 -17.01
CA SER A 138 -1.59 -0.43 -16.71
C SER A 138 -0.81 -0.20 -18.02
N GLY A 139 -1.53 0.29 -19.01
CA GLY A 139 -1.10 0.46 -20.39
C GLY A 139 -0.82 1.89 -20.78
N GLU A 140 -0.88 2.82 -19.85
CA GLU A 140 -0.13 4.05 -20.05
C GLU A 140 1.27 3.77 -19.49
N GLY A 141 2.16 3.40 -20.41
CA GLY A 141 3.59 3.27 -20.14
C GLY A 141 4.00 4.48 -19.32
N PHE A 142 4.85 4.26 -18.30
CA PHE A 142 5.47 5.28 -17.48
C PHE A 142 5.79 6.50 -18.38
N GLN A 143 4.89 7.46 -18.38
CA GLN A 143 5.20 8.79 -18.86
C GLN A 143 5.99 9.42 -17.73
N PRO A 144 7.29 9.68 -17.93
CA PRO A 144 8.04 10.44 -16.96
C PRO A 144 7.36 11.81 -16.90
N VAL A 145 6.48 11.98 -15.94
CA VAL A 145 6.02 13.31 -15.56
C VAL A 145 7.29 14.02 -15.14
N PRO A 146 7.71 15.08 -15.85
CA PRO A 146 8.87 15.85 -15.42
C PRO A 146 8.62 16.23 -13.97
N LYS A 147 9.52 15.88 -13.09
CA LYS A 147 9.51 16.32 -11.67
C LYS A 147 9.89 17.80 -11.60
N SER A 148 9.34 18.61 -12.46
CA SER A 148 9.44 20.05 -12.40
C SER A 148 8.27 20.52 -11.55
N THR A 149 8.50 20.64 -10.23
CA THR A 149 7.78 21.62 -9.46
C THR A 149 7.88 22.96 -10.20
N PRO A 150 6.85 23.81 -10.22
CA PRO A 150 6.94 25.14 -10.82
C PRO A 150 8.21 25.90 -10.42
N ALA A 151 8.64 25.76 -9.15
CA ALA A 151 9.89 26.31 -8.64
C ALA A 151 11.17 25.68 -9.26
N ALA A 152 11.13 24.44 -9.75
CA ALA A 152 12.28 23.82 -10.39
C ALA A 152 12.43 24.24 -11.87
N VAL A 153 11.32 24.59 -12.52
CA VAL A 153 11.33 25.18 -13.88
C VAL A 153 11.87 26.62 -13.80
N GLU A 154 11.48 27.37 -12.78
CA GLU A 154 11.94 28.75 -12.57
C GLU A 154 13.43 28.85 -12.20
N LEU A 155 14.01 27.78 -11.67
CA LEU A 155 15.44 27.67 -11.31
C LEU A 155 16.29 26.96 -12.37
N ASP A 156 15.70 26.44 -13.43
CA ASP A 156 16.46 25.82 -14.53
C ASP A 156 17.03 26.91 -15.44
N PRO A 157 18.37 27.09 -15.47
CA PRO A 157 18.99 28.10 -16.33
C PRO A 157 18.80 27.82 -17.84
N ARG A 158 18.17 26.72 -18.20
CA ARG A 158 17.79 26.39 -19.59
C ARG A 158 16.34 26.77 -19.93
N ALA A 159 15.51 27.05 -18.91
CA ALA A 159 14.13 27.47 -19.11
C ALA A 159 14.06 28.85 -19.81
N ASP A 160 15.02 29.73 -19.52
CA ASP A 160 15.12 31.05 -20.14
C ASP A 160 15.54 31.01 -21.63
N SER A 161 15.93 29.86 -22.14
CA SER A 161 16.32 29.68 -23.55
C SER A 161 15.23 29.07 -24.44
N SER A 162 14.10 28.71 -23.87
CA SER A 162 12.95 28.24 -24.62
C SER A 162 12.11 29.45 -25.05
N PRO A 163 11.84 29.66 -26.35
CA PRO A 163 10.95 30.73 -26.76
C PRO A 163 9.60 30.56 -26.07
N SER A 164 9.05 31.64 -25.54
CA SER A 164 7.72 31.63 -24.95
C SER A 164 6.67 31.29 -26.02
N LEU A 165 5.56 30.64 -25.64
CA LEU A 165 4.49 30.32 -26.58
C LEU A 165 3.98 31.57 -27.32
N GLU A 166 4.10 32.74 -26.68
CA GLU A 166 3.76 34.04 -27.28
C GLU A 166 4.76 34.45 -28.38
N GLU A 167 6.06 34.11 -28.24
CA GLU A 167 7.06 34.34 -29.26
C GLU A 167 6.92 33.40 -30.45
N GLU A 168 6.62 32.11 -30.21
CA GLU A 168 6.32 31.15 -31.30
C GLU A 168 5.06 31.53 -32.07
N ASP A 169 4.02 31.99 -31.40
CA ASP A 169 2.80 32.44 -32.04
C ASP A 169 3.00 33.75 -32.85
N ALA A 170 3.83 34.66 -32.33
CA ALA A 170 4.22 35.88 -33.02
C ALA A 170 5.08 35.59 -34.30
N GLU A 171 6.01 34.63 -34.20
CA GLU A 171 6.79 34.17 -35.35
C GLU A 171 5.92 33.49 -36.45
N ARG A 172 4.96 32.68 -36.03
CA ARG A 172 4.00 32.04 -36.94
C ARG A 172 3.11 33.07 -37.64
N GLU A 173 2.67 34.09 -36.91
CA GLU A 173 1.88 35.18 -37.48
C GLU A 173 2.68 36.05 -38.44
N ALA A 174 3.93 36.33 -38.13
CA ALA A 174 4.83 37.06 -39.02
C ALA A 174 5.14 36.27 -40.28
N ALA A 175 5.38 34.96 -40.19
CA ALA A 175 5.61 34.09 -41.32
C ALA A 175 4.38 34.00 -42.26
N SER A 176 3.16 34.00 -41.70
CA SER A 176 1.91 33.98 -42.48
C SER A 176 1.60 35.27 -43.26
N ARG A 177 2.15 36.42 -42.80
CA ARG A 177 1.97 37.73 -43.44
C ARG A 177 2.97 38.00 -44.58
N SER A 178 4.00 37.14 -44.69
CA SER A 178 5.05 37.30 -45.72
C SER A 178 4.84 36.45 -46.99
N THR A 179 3.74 35.70 -47.03
CA THR A 179 3.31 34.88 -48.19
C THR A 179 2.07 35.49 -48.83
#